data_1f461c5a46e11e3b039fb4a4a4f7ea0e
#
_entry.id   1f461c5a46e11e3b039fb4a4a4f7ea0e
#
_cell.length_a   1.000
_cell.length_b   1.000
_cell.length_c   1.000
_cell.angle_alpha   90.00
_cell.angle_beta   90.00
_cell.angle_gamma   90.00
#
_symmetry.space_group_name_H-M   'P 1'
#
loop_
_entity.id
_entity.type
_entity.pdbx_description
1 polymer ?
#
loop_
_entity_poly.entity_id
_entity_poly.type
_entity_poly.pdbx_seq_one_letter_code
_entity_poly.pdbx_strand_id
1 'polypeptide(L)'
;MKEYLYDARLEILNETYTDDNLSLALSYLNQQRNPRSAKSDCYFPLEYNSALNVWGINVDKRQGLANLYGTLQSKNKQISCETLNFLHLFDEIYQFRRDERESHNQLVYFIPKDRAYIYFSTPVFNKNYTESNIFKNIDYFHTKDFLSLMKNKTLSWTYNVRTDIYDDFNTGEKVISVGSIVYNFNDAQGVDIIGYVFKDFVQDDLKRIIYDRIKPEWRNHVKMIVRDRLKNSEMTYGVSRLFSTNVRLNFSHKYEVSYAYPVSIILIDNITTFLISFVVYILVLLLMLYIYRMMVVFKGDSYADPLTGCYNRRYLELYTTNSRLSDKRVGVLVLDCNNFKTINDQLGHDSGDRALVFLAQTLVKVFRKNKDKLIRLGGDEFCVLILEPDNIEIEKVIARINDKLREFDSDIIFSVSWGYHVSAGANIIEALRSADMKQYENKESMKKQA
;
A
#
# COMPACT_ATOMS: atom_id res chain seq x y z
N MET A 1 0.99 11.89 -3.66
CA MET A 1 -0.15 12.10 -4.60
C MET A 1 -1.49 12.24 -3.87
N LYS A 2 -1.94 11.28 -3.02
CA LYS A 2 -3.20 11.45 -2.26
C LYS A 2 -3.20 12.69 -1.37
N GLU A 3 -2.09 13.00 -0.73
CA GLU A 3 -1.90 14.17 0.12
C GLU A 3 -2.01 15.47 -0.68
N TYR A 4 -1.32 15.59 -1.81
CA TYR A 4 -1.46 16.75 -2.72
C TYR A 4 -2.90 16.97 -3.21
N LEU A 5 -3.65 15.90 -3.39
CA LEU A 5 -5.04 15.97 -3.82
C LEU A 5 -5.97 16.41 -2.69
N TYR A 6 -5.64 16.01 -1.47
CA TYR A 6 -6.37 16.45 -0.28
C TYR A 6 -6.16 17.95 -0.06
N ASP A 7 -4.92 18.43 -0.20
CA ASP A 7 -4.59 19.86 -0.09
C ASP A 7 -5.27 20.70 -1.18
N ALA A 8 -5.26 20.23 -2.43
CA ALA A 8 -5.99 20.87 -3.51
C ALA A 8 -7.50 20.92 -3.27
N ARG A 9 -8.07 19.85 -2.70
CA ARG A 9 -9.49 19.84 -2.30
C ARG A 9 -9.78 20.86 -1.22
N LEU A 10 -8.92 20.97 -0.22
CA LEU A 10 -9.07 21.97 0.86
C LEU A 10 -9.01 23.39 0.31
N GLU A 11 -8.17 23.65 -0.67
CA GLU A 11 -8.05 24.99 -1.26
C GLU A 11 -9.29 25.35 -2.09
N ILE A 12 -9.79 24.43 -2.93
CA ILE A 12 -11.05 24.66 -3.65
C ILE A 12 -12.19 24.89 -2.65
N LEU A 13 -12.24 24.14 -1.56
CA LEU A 13 -13.24 24.35 -0.51
C LEU A 13 -13.04 25.70 0.17
N ASN A 14 -11.81 26.11 0.40
CA ASN A 14 -11.49 27.40 1.04
C ASN A 14 -11.83 28.58 0.13
N GLU A 15 -11.57 28.48 -1.17
CA GLU A 15 -11.97 29.46 -2.19
C GLU A 15 -13.52 29.58 -2.23
N THR A 16 -14.23 28.44 -2.24
CA THR A 16 -15.69 28.43 -2.25
C THR A 16 -16.30 28.94 -0.93
N TYR A 17 -15.71 28.60 0.21
CA TYR A 17 -16.13 29.11 1.52
C TYR A 17 -15.97 30.62 1.64
N THR A 18 -14.93 31.18 1.01
CA THR A 18 -14.70 32.60 0.99
C THR A 18 -15.78 33.34 0.18
N ASP A 19 -16.26 32.74 -0.91
CA ASP A 19 -17.32 33.29 -1.73
C ASP A 19 -18.71 33.21 -1.04
N ASP A 20 -18.95 32.17 -0.24
CA ASP A 20 -20.13 32.06 0.59
C ASP A 20 -20.21 33.16 1.65
N ASN A 21 -19.07 33.43 2.32
CA ASN A 21 -19.00 34.55 3.27
C ASN A 21 -19.26 35.91 2.61
N LEU A 22 -18.85 36.07 1.35
CA LEU A 22 -19.14 37.27 0.58
C LEU A 22 -20.66 37.40 0.31
N SER A 23 -21.30 36.31 -0.11
CA SER A 23 -22.75 36.37 -0.38
C SER A 23 -23.57 36.62 0.89
N LEU A 24 -23.15 36.08 2.05
CA LEU A 24 -23.74 36.39 3.35
C LEU A 24 -23.54 37.83 3.74
N ALA A 25 -22.33 38.37 3.54
CA ALA A 25 -22.04 39.80 3.80
C ALA A 25 -22.90 40.72 2.90
N LEU A 26 -23.01 40.40 1.60
CA LEU A 26 -23.89 41.10 0.66
C LEU A 26 -25.34 41.05 1.11
N SER A 27 -25.81 39.87 1.55
CA SER A 27 -27.17 39.71 2.02
C SER A 27 -27.47 40.57 3.24
N TYR A 28 -26.56 40.56 4.23
CA TYR A 28 -26.68 41.33 5.45
C TYR A 28 -26.60 42.84 5.21
N LEU A 29 -25.57 43.28 4.48
CA LEU A 29 -25.37 44.73 4.21
C LEU A 29 -26.45 45.28 3.30
N ASN A 30 -26.96 44.53 2.33
CA ASN A 30 -28.09 44.93 1.52
C ASN A 30 -29.35 45.20 2.36
N GLN A 31 -29.62 44.31 3.34
CA GLN A 31 -30.73 44.48 4.27
C GLN A 31 -30.56 45.75 5.12
N GLN A 32 -29.34 46.06 5.56
CA GLN A 32 -29.04 47.25 6.36
C GLN A 32 -29.18 48.56 5.56
N ARG A 33 -28.73 48.60 4.30
CA ARG A 33 -28.74 49.79 3.43
C ARG A 33 -30.06 50.05 2.73
N ASN A 34 -30.88 49.02 2.53
CA ASN A 34 -32.19 49.10 1.88
C ASN A 34 -33.31 48.68 2.84
N PRO A 35 -33.58 49.44 3.94
CA PRO A 35 -34.69 49.14 4.80
C PRO A 35 -36.01 49.33 4.02
N ARG A 36 -36.93 48.36 4.12
CA ARG A 36 -38.16 48.21 3.33
C ARG A 36 -39.17 49.34 3.34
N SER A 37 -38.91 50.42 4.00
CA SER A 37 -39.89 51.53 4.16
C SER A 37 -40.04 52.47 2.97
N ALA A 38 -39.23 52.32 1.91
CA ALA A 38 -39.30 53.17 0.74
C ALA A 38 -39.39 52.37 -0.56
N LYS A 39 -40.58 51.91 -0.97
CA LYS A 39 -40.86 51.73 -2.41
C LYS A 39 -40.79 53.15 -3.02
N SER A 40 -39.63 53.62 -3.39
CA SER A 40 -39.51 54.77 -4.25
C SER A 40 -39.71 54.28 -5.69
N ASP A 41 -40.62 54.87 -6.44
CA ASP A 41 -40.74 54.72 -7.90
C ASP A 41 -39.50 55.31 -8.62
N CYS A 42 -38.32 55.07 -8.08
CA CYS A 42 -37.05 55.55 -8.60
C CYS A 42 -36.49 54.51 -9.58
N TYR A 43 -36.18 54.97 -10.78
CA TYR A 43 -35.55 54.18 -11.82
C TYR A 43 -34.37 54.91 -12.39
N PHE A 44 -33.29 54.16 -12.66
CA PHE A 44 -32.09 54.64 -13.34
C PHE A 44 -32.12 54.19 -14.81
N PRO A 45 -32.02 55.11 -15.78
CA PRO A 45 -32.03 54.77 -17.20
C PRO A 45 -30.71 54.11 -17.60
N LEU A 46 -30.78 53.10 -18.46
CA LEU A 46 -29.60 52.42 -19.00
C LEU A 46 -29.30 52.92 -20.41
N GLU A 47 -28.02 52.85 -20.79
CA GLU A 47 -27.56 53.19 -22.13
C GLU A 47 -27.73 52.00 -23.07
N TYR A 48 -28.08 52.24 -24.33
CA TYR A 48 -28.24 51.22 -25.33
C TYR A 48 -26.95 51.08 -26.15
N ASN A 49 -26.35 49.91 -26.15
CA ASN A 49 -25.23 49.55 -27.01
C ASN A 49 -25.77 48.83 -28.26
N SER A 50 -25.74 49.49 -29.41
CA SER A 50 -26.25 48.93 -30.66
C SER A 50 -25.39 47.79 -31.23
N ALA A 51 -24.09 47.80 -30.96
CA ALA A 51 -23.18 46.74 -31.41
C ALA A 51 -23.41 45.40 -30.67
N LEU A 52 -23.75 45.51 -29.40
CA LEU A 52 -24.04 44.30 -28.57
C LEU A 52 -25.56 44.01 -28.49
N ASN A 53 -26.42 44.94 -28.98
CA ASN A 53 -27.87 44.83 -28.89
C ASN A 53 -28.35 44.62 -27.43
N VAL A 54 -27.83 45.44 -26.50
CA VAL A 54 -28.09 45.31 -25.07
C VAL A 54 -28.16 46.66 -24.39
N TRP A 55 -29.00 46.80 -23.36
CA TRP A 55 -29.05 47.94 -22.45
C TRP A 55 -28.05 47.70 -21.31
N GLY A 56 -27.39 48.72 -20.80
CA GLY A 56 -26.49 48.54 -19.68
C GLY A 56 -25.80 49.76 -19.14
N ILE A 57 -24.86 49.52 -18.23
CA ILE A 57 -23.93 50.48 -17.66
C ILE A 57 -22.51 50.00 -18.03
N ASN A 58 -21.65 50.91 -18.47
CA ASN A 58 -20.27 50.59 -18.88
C ASN A 58 -20.17 49.55 -20.00
N VAL A 59 -21.15 49.47 -20.91
CA VAL A 59 -21.19 48.47 -22.01
C VAL A 59 -20.42 48.94 -23.26
N ASP A 60 -19.91 50.16 -23.34
CA ASP A 60 -19.28 50.77 -24.50
C ASP A 60 -17.82 51.22 -24.29
N LYS A 61 -17.13 50.58 -23.33
CA LYS A 61 -15.78 50.99 -22.88
C LYS A 61 -15.69 52.31 -22.10
N ARG A 62 -16.77 52.99 -21.87
CA ARG A 62 -16.81 54.08 -20.90
C ARG A 62 -16.92 53.48 -19.50
N GLN A 63 -16.00 53.89 -18.64
CA GLN A 63 -16.01 53.48 -17.23
C GLN A 63 -16.55 54.60 -16.35
N GLY A 64 -17.16 54.21 -15.23
CA GLY A 64 -17.58 55.17 -14.20
C GLY A 64 -19.00 55.73 -14.38
N LEU A 65 -19.79 55.23 -15.33
CA LEU A 65 -21.22 55.55 -15.38
C LEU A 65 -21.90 55.05 -14.11
N ALA A 66 -22.72 55.88 -13.53
CA ALA A 66 -23.36 55.62 -12.24
C ALA A 66 -22.37 55.28 -11.10
N ASN A 67 -21.10 55.67 -11.20
CA ASN A 67 -20.02 55.35 -10.25
C ASN A 67 -19.82 53.86 -10.03
N LEU A 68 -20.17 53.00 -11.00
CA LEU A 68 -19.89 51.58 -11.00
C LEU A 68 -18.59 51.29 -11.74
N TYR A 69 -17.80 50.33 -11.19
CA TYR A 69 -16.58 49.87 -11.85
C TYR A 69 -16.90 48.76 -12.88
N GLY A 70 -17.78 47.87 -12.53
CA GLY A 70 -18.16 46.72 -13.34
C GLY A 70 -19.08 47.05 -14.50
N THR A 71 -19.49 46.03 -15.24
CA THR A 71 -20.40 46.15 -16.40
C THR A 71 -21.75 45.52 -16.09
N LEU A 72 -22.82 46.30 -16.25
CA LEU A 72 -24.20 45.81 -16.23
C LEU A 72 -24.68 45.58 -17.68
N GLN A 73 -25.28 44.41 -17.92
CA GLN A 73 -26.02 44.11 -19.14
C GLN A 73 -27.46 43.71 -18.79
N SER A 74 -28.44 44.32 -19.47
CA SER A 74 -29.84 44.10 -19.19
C SER A 74 -30.67 44.02 -20.47
N LYS A 75 -31.79 43.31 -20.41
CA LYS A 75 -32.84 43.34 -21.43
C LYS A 75 -33.79 44.55 -21.25
N ASN A 76 -33.78 45.12 -20.05
CA ASN A 76 -34.65 46.24 -19.69
C ASN A 76 -33.93 47.57 -19.97
N LYS A 77 -34.72 48.62 -20.26
CA LYS A 77 -34.19 49.98 -20.51
C LYS A 77 -33.82 50.74 -19.25
N GLN A 78 -34.18 50.22 -18.11
CA GLN A 78 -33.98 50.85 -16.81
C GLN A 78 -33.90 49.82 -15.70
N ILE A 79 -33.26 50.17 -14.61
CA ILE A 79 -33.20 49.39 -13.35
C ILE A 79 -33.76 50.23 -12.19
N SER A 80 -34.24 49.58 -11.13
CA SER A 80 -34.64 50.32 -9.93
C SER A 80 -33.46 50.91 -9.21
N CYS A 81 -33.65 52.04 -8.48
CA CYS A 81 -32.63 52.62 -7.63
C CYS A 81 -32.18 51.63 -6.53
N GLU A 82 -33.03 50.76 -6.05
CA GLU A 82 -32.69 49.69 -5.14
C GLU A 82 -31.67 48.69 -5.75
N THR A 83 -31.91 48.32 -7.01
CA THR A 83 -30.96 47.54 -7.78
C THR A 83 -29.62 48.23 -7.91
N LEU A 84 -29.63 49.53 -8.28
CA LEU A 84 -28.40 50.29 -8.41
C LEU A 84 -27.61 50.35 -7.07
N ASN A 85 -28.30 50.58 -5.96
CA ASN A 85 -27.68 50.62 -4.64
C ASN A 85 -27.08 49.25 -4.27
N PHE A 86 -27.73 48.14 -4.64
CA PHE A 86 -27.18 46.79 -4.46
C PHE A 86 -25.91 46.59 -5.30
N LEU A 87 -25.88 47.08 -6.55
CA LEU A 87 -24.71 46.97 -7.42
C LEU A 87 -23.53 47.79 -6.90
N HIS A 88 -23.78 48.98 -6.32
CA HIS A 88 -22.74 49.76 -5.64
C HIS A 88 -22.14 48.99 -4.45
N LEU A 89 -22.98 48.36 -3.65
CA LEU A 89 -22.53 47.53 -2.55
C LEU A 89 -21.69 46.33 -3.03
N PHE A 90 -22.13 45.70 -4.11
CA PHE A 90 -21.39 44.59 -4.72
C PHE A 90 -20.01 45.04 -5.21
N ASP A 91 -19.92 46.17 -5.89
CA ASP A 91 -18.66 46.75 -6.35
C ASP A 91 -17.73 47.07 -5.19
N GLU A 92 -18.24 47.77 -4.18
CA GLU A 92 -17.47 48.19 -2.99
C GLU A 92 -16.81 46.97 -2.32
N ILE A 93 -17.56 45.92 -2.09
CA ILE A 93 -17.04 44.70 -1.47
C ILE A 93 -16.04 43.99 -2.39
N TYR A 94 -16.30 43.99 -3.68
CA TYR A 94 -15.47 43.28 -4.64
C TYR A 94 -14.15 44.00 -4.92
N GLN A 95 -14.14 45.35 -5.04
CA GLN A 95 -12.93 46.14 -5.21
C GLN A 95 -12.03 46.03 -3.98
N PHE A 96 -12.59 46.11 -2.77
CA PHE A 96 -11.83 45.91 -1.53
C PHE A 96 -11.08 44.58 -1.50
N ARG A 97 -11.72 43.53 -1.92
CA ARG A 97 -11.08 42.19 -1.98
C ARG A 97 -10.06 42.03 -3.10
N ARG A 98 -10.21 42.73 -4.21
CA ARG A 98 -9.28 42.70 -5.32
C ARG A 98 -7.93 43.28 -4.95
N ASP A 99 -7.92 44.32 -4.16
CA ASP A 99 -6.70 44.99 -3.69
C ASP A 99 -5.92 44.14 -2.68
N GLU A 100 -6.61 43.29 -1.93
CA GLU A 100 -5.97 42.37 -0.97
C GLU A 100 -5.38 41.08 -1.60
N ARG A 101 -5.84 40.68 -2.78
CA ARG A 101 -5.40 39.45 -3.45
C ARG A 101 -4.77 39.79 -4.78
N GLU A 102 -3.45 39.67 -4.84
CA GLU A 102 -2.72 39.77 -6.10
C GLU A 102 -3.34 38.91 -7.21
N SER A 103 -3.84 39.62 -8.23
CA SER A 103 -4.02 39.20 -9.60
C SER A 103 -4.63 37.82 -9.89
N HIS A 104 -5.93 37.75 -9.96
CA HIS A 104 -6.52 36.70 -10.78
C HIS A 104 -7.68 37.30 -11.56
N ASN A 105 -7.60 37.28 -12.89
CA ASN A 105 -8.65 37.67 -13.82
C ASN A 105 -9.88 36.74 -13.78
N GLN A 106 -10.26 36.29 -12.57
CA GLN A 106 -11.43 35.45 -12.42
C GLN A 106 -12.68 36.33 -12.60
N LEU A 107 -13.52 35.90 -13.52
CA LEU A 107 -14.79 36.58 -13.77
C LEU A 107 -15.76 36.29 -12.63
N VAL A 108 -16.18 37.36 -11.96
CA VAL A 108 -17.22 37.26 -10.93
C VAL A 108 -18.39 38.14 -11.34
N TYR A 109 -19.56 37.59 -11.20
CA TYR A 109 -20.78 38.25 -11.64
C TYR A 109 -21.98 37.88 -10.79
N PHE A 110 -22.95 38.80 -10.80
CA PHE A 110 -24.23 38.64 -10.12
C PHE A 110 -25.36 38.49 -11.14
N ILE A 111 -26.26 37.53 -10.90
CA ILE A 111 -27.48 37.31 -11.65
C ILE A 111 -28.66 37.34 -10.68
N PRO A 112 -29.64 38.27 -10.83
CA PRO A 112 -30.82 38.27 -9.99
C PRO A 112 -31.70 37.05 -10.27
N LYS A 113 -32.57 36.73 -9.32
CA LYS A 113 -33.53 35.58 -9.40
C LYS A 113 -34.40 35.64 -10.65
N ASP A 114 -34.86 36.84 -11.05
CA ASP A 114 -35.70 37.08 -12.22
C ASP A 114 -34.94 37.10 -13.55
N ARG A 115 -33.57 37.06 -13.48
CA ARG A 115 -32.68 37.16 -14.64
C ARG A 115 -32.89 38.42 -15.53
N ALA A 116 -33.32 39.48 -14.94
CA ALA A 116 -33.56 40.71 -15.67
C ALA A 116 -32.25 41.35 -16.20
N TYR A 117 -31.14 41.08 -15.51
CA TYR A 117 -29.83 41.59 -15.87
C TYR A 117 -28.70 40.65 -15.39
N ILE A 118 -27.47 40.95 -15.83
CA ILE A 118 -26.23 40.40 -15.28
C ILE A 118 -25.28 41.56 -14.98
N TYR A 119 -24.61 41.47 -13.83
CA TYR A 119 -23.60 42.45 -13.44
C TYR A 119 -22.27 41.76 -13.23
N PHE A 120 -21.25 42.22 -13.95
CA PHE A 120 -19.87 41.74 -13.85
C PHE A 120 -19.07 42.70 -12.95
N SER A 121 -18.29 42.16 -12.01
CA SER A 121 -17.40 42.93 -11.14
C SER A 121 -16.21 43.55 -11.88
N THR A 122 -15.99 43.16 -13.13
CA THR A 122 -14.95 43.68 -14.01
C THR A 122 -15.54 44.18 -15.33
N PRO A 123 -14.88 45.10 -16.03
CA PRO A 123 -15.37 45.58 -17.32
C PRO A 123 -15.44 44.49 -18.38
N VAL A 124 -16.60 44.31 -19.00
CA VAL A 124 -16.86 43.32 -20.08
C VAL A 124 -17.49 44.06 -21.27
N PHE A 125 -16.77 44.13 -22.39
CA PHE A 125 -17.16 44.99 -23.54
C PHE A 125 -17.49 44.26 -24.83
N ASN A 126 -17.19 42.96 -24.90
CA ASN A 126 -17.09 42.28 -26.20
C ASN A 126 -18.21 41.26 -26.48
N LYS A 127 -19.09 40.99 -25.52
CA LYS A 127 -20.11 39.94 -25.64
C LYS A 127 -21.45 40.35 -25.02
N ASN A 128 -22.53 39.89 -25.63
CA ASN A 128 -23.88 40.01 -25.07
C ASN A 128 -24.20 38.80 -24.22
N TYR A 129 -24.00 38.88 -22.93
CA TYR A 129 -24.28 37.80 -22.00
C TYR A 129 -25.76 37.52 -21.81
N THR A 130 -26.66 38.46 -22.13
CA THR A 130 -28.10 38.23 -22.04
C THR A 130 -28.59 37.18 -23.06
N GLU A 131 -27.78 36.91 -24.08
CA GLU A 131 -28.05 35.87 -25.07
C GLU A 131 -27.49 34.48 -24.68
N SER A 132 -26.73 34.41 -23.61
CA SER A 132 -26.12 33.18 -23.11
C SER A 132 -27.16 32.16 -22.59
N ASN A 133 -26.76 30.93 -22.47
CA ASN A 133 -27.61 29.83 -21.96
C ASN A 133 -28.12 30.06 -20.53
N ILE A 134 -27.39 30.85 -19.74
CA ILE A 134 -27.79 31.28 -18.38
C ILE A 134 -29.16 31.94 -18.37
N PHE A 135 -29.46 32.75 -19.40
CA PHE A 135 -30.74 33.46 -19.53
C PHE A 135 -31.81 32.62 -20.27
N LYS A 136 -31.39 31.66 -21.09
CA LYS A 136 -32.32 30.82 -21.88
C LYS A 136 -32.88 29.63 -21.09
N ASN A 137 -32.11 29.06 -20.19
CA ASN A 137 -32.50 27.88 -19.42
C ASN A 137 -32.98 28.27 -18.01
N ILE A 138 -34.25 28.02 -17.70
CA ILE A 138 -34.85 28.37 -16.41
C ILE A 138 -34.18 27.65 -15.23
N ASP A 139 -33.68 26.43 -15.42
CA ASP A 139 -33.07 25.62 -14.36
C ASP A 139 -31.57 25.37 -14.55
N TYR A 140 -30.91 26.28 -15.24
CA TYR A 140 -29.49 26.15 -15.57
C TYR A 140 -28.59 25.88 -14.34
N PHE A 141 -28.97 26.46 -13.19
CA PHE A 141 -28.24 26.31 -11.93
C PHE A 141 -28.85 25.32 -10.95
N HIS A 142 -29.74 24.43 -11.42
CA HIS A 142 -30.43 23.46 -10.58
C HIS A 142 -31.07 24.08 -9.32
N THR A 143 -31.68 25.25 -9.49
CA THR A 143 -32.29 26.04 -8.42
C THR A 143 -33.40 25.29 -7.68
N LYS A 144 -34.06 24.34 -8.35
CA LYS A 144 -35.12 23.52 -7.76
C LYS A 144 -34.61 22.57 -6.70
N ASP A 145 -33.46 21.97 -6.95
CA ASP A 145 -32.80 21.06 -6.00
C ASP A 145 -32.39 21.82 -4.75
N PHE A 146 -31.84 23.03 -4.93
CA PHE A 146 -31.51 23.93 -3.84
C PHE A 146 -32.72 24.30 -3.00
N LEU A 147 -33.81 24.77 -3.63
CA LEU A 147 -35.05 25.13 -2.92
C LEU A 147 -35.69 23.94 -2.19
N SER A 148 -35.59 22.74 -2.76
CA SER A 148 -36.03 21.49 -2.13
C SER A 148 -35.24 21.20 -0.86
N LEU A 149 -33.91 21.33 -0.92
CA LEU A 149 -33.01 21.11 0.21
C LEU A 149 -33.23 22.14 1.32
N MET A 150 -33.49 23.40 0.98
CA MET A 150 -33.83 24.47 1.95
C MET A 150 -35.11 24.16 2.70
N LYS A 151 -36.15 23.70 2.01
CA LYS A 151 -37.46 23.32 2.62
C LYS A 151 -37.27 22.18 3.65
N ASN A 152 -36.33 21.27 3.43
CA ASN A 152 -36.07 20.13 4.30
C ASN A 152 -35.16 20.44 5.49
N LYS A 153 -34.75 21.71 5.71
CA LYS A 153 -33.83 22.16 6.78
C LYS A 153 -32.50 21.38 6.85
N THR A 154 -32.12 20.75 5.75
CA THR A 154 -30.89 19.94 5.66
C THR A 154 -29.70 20.74 5.17
N LEU A 155 -29.87 22.03 4.89
CA LEU A 155 -28.83 22.92 4.37
C LEU A 155 -28.21 23.78 5.46
N SER A 156 -26.87 23.82 5.43
CA SER A 156 -26.12 24.91 6.02
C SER A 156 -26.29 26.15 5.12
N TRP A 157 -26.19 27.34 5.71
CA TRP A 157 -26.24 28.63 5.01
C TRP A 157 -25.14 28.83 3.94
N THR A 158 -24.27 27.83 3.77
CA THR A 158 -23.09 27.79 2.89
C THR A 158 -23.28 26.75 1.76
N TYR A 159 -24.40 26.82 1.03
CA TYR A 159 -24.60 25.93 -0.11
C TYR A 159 -24.16 26.58 -1.41
N ASN A 160 -23.16 25.98 -2.07
CA ASN A 160 -22.67 26.40 -3.37
C ASN A 160 -23.37 25.65 -4.50
N VAL A 161 -23.96 26.41 -5.41
CA VAL A 161 -24.44 25.89 -6.69
C VAL A 161 -23.25 25.77 -7.64
N ARG A 162 -23.06 24.58 -8.21
CA ARG A 162 -22.02 24.32 -9.21
C ARG A 162 -22.65 24.03 -10.55
N THR A 163 -22.19 24.74 -11.58
CA THR A 163 -22.65 24.50 -12.94
C THR A 163 -22.05 23.21 -13.51
N ASP A 164 -22.55 22.77 -14.64
CA ASP A 164 -21.88 21.77 -15.47
C ASP A 164 -20.58 22.36 -16.03
N ILE A 165 -19.69 21.52 -16.57
CA ILE A 165 -18.58 22.00 -17.41
C ILE A 165 -19.20 22.49 -18.70
N TYR A 166 -19.00 23.75 -19.01
CA TYR A 166 -19.52 24.38 -20.21
C TYR A 166 -18.47 25.27 -20.90
N ASP A 167 -18.69 25.60 -22.16
CA ASP A 167 -17.84 26.52 -22.88
C ASP A 167 -18.27 27.96 -22.53
N ASP A 168 -17.36 28.75 -21.96
CA ASP A 168 -17.65 30.13 -21.60
C ASP A 168 -18.03 30.95 -22.84
N PHE A 169 -19.09 31.72 -22.69
CA PHE A 169 -19.64 32.49 -23.79
C PHE A 169 -18.67 33.58 -24.31
N ASN A 170 -17.78 34.10 -23.47
CA ASN A 170 -16.82 35.13 -23.82
C ASN A 170 -15.53 34.54 -24.44
N THR A 171 -14.91 33.57 -23.78
CA THR A 171 -13.59 33.03 -24.14
C THR A 171 -13.68 31.81 -25.03
N GLY A 172 -14.79 31.06 -24.97
CA GLY A 172 -14.91 29.74 -25.59
C GLY A 172 -14.14 28.64 -24.84
N GLU A 173 -13.52 28.97 -23.72
CA GLU A 173 -12.82 28.00 -22.89
C GLU A 173 -13.81 27.21 -22.01
N LYS A 174 -13.38 26.02 -21.60
CA LYS A 174 -14.17 25.23 -20.64
C LYS A 174 -14.10 25.82 -19.25
N VAL A 175 -15.26 26.00 -18.64
CA VAL A 175 -15.42 26.70 -17.37
C VAL A 175 -16.32 25.87 -16.43
N ILE A 176 -16.06 25.99 -15.14
CA ILE A 176 -16.94 25.57 -14.07
C ILE A 176 -17.26 26.82 -13.26
N SER A 177 -18.53 27.20 -13.15
CA SER A 177 -18.91 28.29 -12.26
C SER A 177 -19.38 27.75 -10.92
N VAL A 178 -18.95 28.38 -9.87
CA VAL A 178 -19.40 28.15 -8.51
C VAL A 178 -20.25 29.35 -8.09
N GLY A 179 -21.49 29.09 -7.71
CA GLY A 179 -22.44 30.12 -7.36
C GLY A 179 -22.81 30.09 -5.90
N SER A 180 -22.84 31.23 -5.27
CA SER A 180 -23.32 31.46 -3.91
C SER A 180 -24.61 32.26 -3.94
N ILE A 181 -25.52 31.97 -3.03
CA ILE A 181 -26.86 32.56 -3.03
C ILE A 181 -26.87 33.83 -2.19
N VAL A 182 -27.45 34.87 -2.73
CA VAL A 182 -27.72 36.12 -2.02
C VAL A 182 -29.17 36.14 -1.54
N TYR A 183 -29.34 36.29 -0.25
CA TYR A 183 -30.65 36.23 0.43
C TYR A 183 -31.15 37.60 0.85
N ASN A 184 -32.47 37.67 0.95
CA ASN A 184 -33.13 38.70 1.72
C ASN A 184 -33.79 38.04 2.94
N PHE A 185 -33.36 38.38 4.13
CA PHE A 185 -33.91 37.87 5.38
C PHE A 185 -35.23 38.62 5.69
N ASN A 186 -36.34 37.93 5.65
CA ASN A 186 -37.65 38.50 5.94
C ASN A 186 -38.19 37.97 7.24
N ASP A 187 -38.25 38.77 8.29
CA ASP A 187 -38.68 38.37 9.65
C ASP A 187 -40.08 37.79 9.70
N ALA A 188 -40.94 38.11 8.74
CA ALA A 188 -42.35 37.68 8.74
C ALA A 188 -42.66 36.48 7.82
N GLN A 189 -41.85 36.21 6.77
CA GLN A 189 -42.16 35.23 5.72
C GLN A 189 -41.04 34.23 5.41
N GLY A 190 -39.93 34.25 6.13
CA GLY A 190 -38.75 33.42 5.87
C GLY A 190 -37.73 34.09 4.97
N VAL A 191 -36.85 33.26 4.38
CA VAL A 191 -35.74 33.69 3.52
C VAL A 191 -36.17 33.74 2.06
N ASP A 192 -36.03 34.91 1.39
CA ASP A 192 -36.21 35.03 -0.06
C ASP A 192 -34.85 35.12 -0.76
N ILE A 193 -34.74 34.64 -2.00
CA ILE A 193 -33.54 34.69 -2.80
C ILE A 193 -33.58 35.98 -3.66
N ILE A 194 -32.57 36.83 -3.52
CA ILE A 194 -32.36 38.01 -4.35
C ILE A 194 -31.74 37.57 -5.69
N GLY A 195 -30.73 36.73 -5.63
CA GLY A 195 -29.99 36.26 -6.79
C GLY A 195 -28.79 35.41 -6.42
N TYR A 196 -27.88 35.31 -7.34
CA TYR A 196 -26.70 34.46 -7.27
C TYR A 196 -25.45 35.24 -7.65
N VAL A 197 -24.41 35.08 -6.85
CA VAL A 197 -23.06 35.52 -7.20
C VAL A 197 -22.31 34.29 -7.75
N PHE A 198 -21.77 34.40 -8.94
CA PHE A 198 -20.98 33.38 -9.59
C PHE A 198 -19.54 33.79 -9.72
N LYS A 199 -18.67 32.81 -9.58
CA LYS A 199 -17.24 32.90 -9.87
C LYS A 199 -16.89 31.80 -10.87
N ASP A 200 -16.29 32.19 -11.96
CA ASP A 200 -15.87 31.27 -13.00
C ASP A 200 -14.44 30.77 -12.73
N PHE A 201 -14.30 29.46 -12.74
CA PHE A 201 -13.02 28.78 -12.72
C PHE A 201 -12.72 28.31 -14.14
N VAL A 202 -11.90 29.09 -14.84
CA VAL A 202 -11.42 28.72 -16.16
C VAL A 202 -10.42 27.58 -16.09
N GLN A 203 -10.12 26.98 -17.23
CA GLN A 203 -9.23 25.83 -17.32
C GLN A 203 -7.86 26.12 -16.67
N ASP A 204 -7.29 27.31 -16.85
CA ASP A 204 -6.00 27.68 -16.27
C ASP A 204 -6.04 27.85 -14.73
N ASP A 205 -7.15 28.29 -14.16
CA ASP A 205 -7.32 28.39 -12.71
C ASP A 205 -7.31 27.00 -12.07
N LEU A 206 -8.08 26.08 -12.63
CA LEU A 206 -8.09 24.69 -12.14
C LEU A 206 -6.73 24.03 -12.33
N LYS A 207 -6.04 24.33 -13.42
CA LYS A 207 -4.67 23.88 -13.64
C LYS A 207 -3.77 24.34 -12.50
N ARG A 208 -3.79 25.63 -12.18
CA ARG A 208 -2.96 26.21 -11.12
C ARG A 208 -3.30 25.65 -9.75
N ILE A 209 -4.57 25.57 -9.40
CA ILE A 209 -5.02 25.11 -8.09
C ILE A 209 -4.71 23.62 -7.87
N ILE A 210 -4.79 22.81 -8.92
CA ILE A 210 -4.71 21.36 -8.79
C ILE A 210 -3.45 20.80 -9.43
N TYR A 211 -3.14 21.17 -10.69
CA TYR A 211 -2.08 20.58 -11.47
C TYR A 211 -0.70 21.15 -11.12
N ASP A 212 -0.58 22.43 -10.89
CA ASP A 212 0.69 23.08 -10.56
C ASP A 212 1.19 22.76 -9.15
N ARG A 213 0.37 22.13 -8.32
CA ARG A 213 0.78 21.59 -7.02
C ARG A 213 1.47 20.22 -7.13
N ILE A 214 1.38 19.57 -8.28
CA ILE A 214 2.16 18.35 -8.55
C ILE A 214 3.65 18.75 -8.55
N LYS A 215 4.52 17.88 -8.03
CA LYS A 215 5.97 18.09 -8.07
C LYS A 215 6.39 18.51 -9.49
N PRO A 216 7.21 19.57 -9.65
CA PRO A 216 7.58 20.09 -10.96
C PRO A 216 8.12 19.06 -11.93
N GLU A 217 8.95 18.13 -11.43
CA GLU A 217 9.53 17.03 -12.19
C GLU A 217 8.49 16.03 -12.72
N TRP A 218 7.28 16.00 -12.13
CA TRP A 218 6.21 15.09 -12.54
C TRP A 218 5.22 15.71 -13.51
N ARG A 219 5.11 17.04 -13.54
CA ARG A 219 4.09 17.78 -14.33
C ARG A 219 4.08 17.38 -15.80
N ASN A 220 5.26 17.22 -16.41
CA ASN A 220 5.38 16.85 -17.84
C ASN A 220 4.99 15.40 -18.15
N HIS A 221 4.67 14.61 -17.12
CA HIS A 221 4.39 13.18 -17.27
C HIS A 221 3.02 12.77 -16.74
N VAL A 222 2.30 13.70 -16.13
CA VAL A 222 1.01 13.44 -15.50
C VAL A 222 -0.10 14.00 -16.36
N LYS A 223 -1.11 13.19 -16.64
CA LYS A 223 -2.38 13.65 -17.21
C LYS A 223 -3.42 13.75 -16.12
N MET A 224 -4.05 14.93 -15.99
CA MET A 224 -5.19 15.13 -15.11
C MET A 224 -6.46 15.29 -15.94
N ILE A 225 -7.54 14.69 -15.47
CA ILE A 225 -8.87 14.80 -16.08
C ILE A 225 -9.85 15.19 -14.98
N VAL A 226 -10.52 16.31 -15.17
CA VAL A 226 -11.69 16.72 -14.38
C VAL A 226 -12.93 16.36 -15.18
N ARG A 227 -13.76 15.48 -14.66
CA ARG A 227 -14.96 14.95 -15.34
C ARG A 227 -16.23 15.33 -14.60
N ASP A 228 -17.19 15.84 -15.33
CA ASP A 228 -18.58 15.91 -14.89
C ASP A 228 -19.25 14.55 -15.13
N ARG A 229 -19.67 13.90 -14.04
CA ARG A 229 -20.29 12.56 -14.10
C ARG A 229 -21.69 12.56 -14.69
N LEU A 230 -22.40 13.68 -14.59
CA LEU A 230 -23.78 13.77 -15.02
C LEU A 230 -23.88 14.02 -16.52
N LYS A 231 -22.99 14.83 -17.09
CA LYS A 231 -23.02 15.21 -18.52
C LYS A 231 -21.90 14.62 -19.35
N ASN A 232 -21.00 13.84 -18.76
CA ASN A 232 -19.85 13.22 -19.44
C ASN A 232 -18.95 14.23 -20.17
N SER A 233 -18.98 15.49 -19.72
CA SER A 233 -18.04 16.53 -20.17
C SER A 233 -16.77 16.48 -19.33
N GLU A 234 -15.62 16.80 -19.95
CA GLU A 234 -14.33 16.73 -19.27
C GLU A 234 -13.38 17.86 -19.66
N MET A 235 -12.53 18.25 -18.72
CA MET A 235 -11.34 19.08 -18.92
C MET A 235 -10.11 18.23 -18.74
N THR A 236 -9.15 18.33 -19.65
CA THR A 236 -7.95 17.51 -19.65
C THR A 236 -6.71 18.39 -19.62
N TYR A 237 -5.74 18.00 -18.77
CA TYR A 237 -4.44 18.66 -18.61
C TYR A 237 -3.30 17.66 -18.75
N GLY A 238 -2.21 18.06 -19.39
CA GLY A 238 -1.02 17.23 -19.53
C GLY A 238 -1.19 16.07 -20.50
N VAL A 239 -0.19 15.19 -20.53
CA VAL A 239 -0.10 14.08 -21.47
C VAL A 239 0.07 12.76 -20.72
N SER A 240 -0.68 11.75 -21.11
CA SER A 240 -0.52 10.39 -20.59
C SER A 240 0.55 9.66 -21.38
N ARG A 241 1.45 8.94 -20.69
CA ARG A 241 2.42 8.01 -21.30
C ARG A 241 1.95 6.57 -21.18
N LEU A 242 2.52 5.70 -22.00
CA LEU A 242 2.32 4.24 -21.92
C LEU A 242 2.64 3.74 -20.49
N PHE A 243 1.88 2.77 -20.01
CA PHE A 243 1.99 2.20 -18.64
C PHE A 243 1.73 3.22 -17.52
N SER A 244 0.64 3.97 -17.63
CA SER A 244 0.18 4.86 -16.58
C SER A 244 -0.79 4.15 -15.63
N THR A 245 -0.69 4.45 -14.34
CA THR A 245 -1.70 4.08 -13.35
C THR A 245 -2.60 5.28 -13.05
N ASN A 246 -3.86 5.01 -12.69
CA ASN A 246 -4.85 6.05 -12.46
C ASN A 246 -5.22 6.12 -10.97
N VAL A 247 -5.20 7.33 -10.42
CA VAL A 247 -5.81 7.62 -9.13
C VAL A 247 -7.04 8.50 -9.36
N ARG A 248 -8.16 8.10 -8.79
CA ARG A 248 -9.43 8.82 -8.89
C ARG A 248 -9.83 9.35 -7.53
N LEU A 249 -10.34 10.57 -7.52
CA LEU A 249 -10.87 11.24 -6.35
C LEU A 249 -12.22 11.85 -6.66
N ASN A 250 -13.18 11.60 -5.82
CA ASN A 250 -14.48 12.24 -5.90
C ASN A 250 -14.40 13.59 -5.20
N PHE A 251 -14.43 14.66 -5.96
CA PHE A 251 -14.47 16.01 -5.41
C PHE A 251 -15.86 16.36 -4.88
N SER A 252 -16.90 15.82 -5.55
CA SER A 252 -18.27 15.96 -5.13
C SER A 252 -19.09 14.82 -5.76
N HIS A 253 -20.40 14.79 -5.52
CA HIS A 253 -21.29 13.89 -6.24
C HIS A 253 -21.25 14.09 -7.77
N LYS A 254 -20.94 15.31 -8.20
CA LYS A 254 -20.95 15.72 -9.60
C LYS A 254 -19.59 15.57 -10.27
N TYR A 255 -18.51 15.92 -9.61
CA TYR A 255 -17.18 15.95 -10.22
C TYR A 255 -16.25 14.85 -9.72
N GLU A 256 -15.54 14.28 -10.67
CA GLU A 256 -14.42 13.36 -10.44
C GLU A 256 -13.14 13.95 -11.01
N VAL A 257 -12.08 13.92 -10.22
CA VAL A 257 -10.73 14.23 -10.70
C VAL A 257 -9.93 12.95 -10.76
N SER A 258 -9.39 12.65 -11.93
CA SER A 258 -8.50 11.51 -12.13
C SER A 258 -7.13 11.95 -12.59
N TYR A 259 -6.10 11.26 -12.07
CA TYR A 259 -4.71 11.47 -12.46
C TYR A 259 -4.16 10.19 -13.05
N ALA A 260 -3.61 10.29 -14.26
CA ALA A 260 -2.83 9.24 -14.90
C ALA A 260 -1.34 9.61 -14.83
N TYR A 261 -0.53 8.78 -14.20
CA TYR A 261 0.91 8.98 -14.09
C TYR A 261 1.67 7.68 -14.39
N PRO A 262 2.84 7.76 -15.06
CA PRO A 262 3.59 6.57 -15.44
C PRO A 262 4.19 5.87 -14.23
N VAL A 263 4.19 4.55 -14.26
CA VAL A 263 4.73 3.70 -13.18
C VAL A 263 6.22 4.00 -12.95
N SER A 264 6.95 4.38 -13.99
CA SER A 264 8.38 4.76 -13.89
C SER A 264 8.65 5.88 -12.89
N ILE A 265 7.75 6.86 -12.77
CA ILE A 265 7.91 7.96 -11.80
C ILE A 265 7.82 7.43 -10.36
N ILE A 266 6.90 6.50 -10.10
CA ILE A 266 6.78 5.88 -8.77
C ILE A 266 8.07 5.13 -8.42
N LEU A 267 8.64 4.41 -9.39
CA LEU A 267 9.88 3.67 -9.20
C LEU A 267 11.06 4.63 -8.91
N ILE A 268 11.19 5.70 -9.69
CA ILE A 268 12.26 6.69 -9.51
C ILE A 268 12.14 7.42 -8.17
N ASP A 269 10.94 7.86 -7.80
CA ASP A 269 10.72 8.60 -6.55
C ASP A 269 10.92 7.73 -5.30
N ASN A 270 10.73 6.41 -5.44
CA ASN A 270 10.89 5.45 -4.36
C ASN A 270 12.13 4.55 -4.51
N ILE A 271 13.07 4.88 -5.42
CA ILE A 271 14.22 4.02 -5.73
C ILE A 271 15.04 3.68 -4.47
N THR A 272 15.23 4.65 -3.59
CA THR A 272 15.94 4.46 -2.32
C THR A 272 15.24 3.46 -1.41
N THR A 273 13.92 3.55 -1.30
CA THR A 273 13.10 2.62 -0.52
C THR A 273 13.17 1.20 -1.09
N PHE A 274 13.12 1.06 -2.42
CA PHE A 274 13.27 -0.23 -3.10
C PHE A 274 14.67 -0.81 -2.89
N LEU A 275 15.73 0.01 -2.99
CA LEU A 275 17.11 -0.43 -2.74
C LEU A 275 17.31 -0.89 -1.30
N ILE A 276 16.82 -0.13 -0.32
CA ILE A 276 16.87 -0.51 1.09
C ILE A 276 16.13 -1.84 1.31
N SER A 277 14.91 -1.96 0.79
CA SER A 277 14.11 -3.18 0.91
C SER A 277 14.80 -4.39 0.27
N PHE A 278 15.45 -4.20 -0.88
CA PHE A 278 16.22 -5.23 -1.55
C PHE A 278 17.43 -5.67 -0.72
N VAL A 279 18.19 -4.73 -0.15
CA VAL A 279 19.32 -5.03 0.74
C VAL A 279 18.87 -5.82 1.97
N VAL A 280 17.78 -5.40 2.62
CA VAL A 280 17.19 -6.12 3.75
C VAL A 280 16.78 -7.54 3.37
N TYR A 281 16.15 -7.72 2.20
CA TYR A 281 15.77 -9.04 1.70
C TYR A 281 16.99 -9.95 1.51
N ILE A 282 18.08 -9.45 0.92
CA ILE A 282 19.34 -10.20 0.76
C ILE A 282 19.93 -10.58 2.11
N LEU A 283 19.95 -9.66 3.08
CA LEU A 283 20.47 -9.95 4.43
C LEU A 283 19.66 -11.05 5.13
N VAL A 284 18.33 -11.02 5.02
CA VAL A 284 17.44 -12.07 5.55
C VAL A 284 17.72 -13.43 4.87
N LEU A 285 17.90 -13.43 3.55
CA LEU A 285 18.23 -14.65 2.81
C LEU A 285 19.58 -15.24 3.26
N LEU A 286 20.60 -14.41 3.41
CA LEU A 286 21.92 -14.83 3.88
C LEU A 286 21.87 -15.37 5.32
N LEU A 287 21.09 -14.73 6.19
CA LEU A 287 20.87 -15.20 7.55
C LEU A 287 20.17 -16.57 7.56
N MET A 288 19.15 -16.77 6.73
CA MET A 288 18.48 -18.07 6.59
C MET A 288 19.44 -19.17 6.10
N LEU A 289 20.30 -18.85 5.11
CA LEU A 289 21.31 -19.80 4.63
C LEU A 289 22.35 -20.12 5.72
N TYR A 290 22.75 -19.13 6.50
CA TYR A 290 23.65 -19.35 7.63
C TYR A 290 23.02 -20.26 8.69
N ILE A 291 21.79 -19.97 9.11
CA ILE A 291 21.05 -20.81 10.07
C ILE A 291 20.86 -22.24 9.53
N TYR A 292 20.51 -22.37 8.25
CA TYR A 292 20.39 -23.68 7.60
C TYR A 292 21.72 -24.47 7.66
N ARG A 293 22.85 -23.85 7.32
CA ARG A 293 24.19 -24.47 7.42
C ARG A 293 24.52 -24.87 8.85
N MET A 294 24.25 -24.02 9.83
CA MET A 294 24.45 -24.35 11.25
C MET A 294 23.60 -25.55 11.66
N MET A 295 22.33 -25.61 11.28
CA MET A 295 21.48 -26.77 11.59
C MET A 295 21.98 -28.06 10.95
N VAL A 296 22.51 -28.00 9.73
CA VAL A 296 23.09 -29.19 9.06
C VAL A 296 24.32 -29.69 9.79
N VAL A 297 25.23 -28.78 10.21
CA VAL A 297 26.42 -29.12 10.99
C VAL A 297 26.03 -29.72 12.34
N PHE A 298 25.12 -29.09 13.09
CA PHE A 298 24.63 -29.61 14.38
C PHE A 298 23.95 -30.98 14.26
N LYS A 299 23.25 -31.25 13.17
CA LYS A 299 22.67 -32.59 12.94
C LYS A 299 23.74 -33.64 12.71
N GLY A 300 24.82 -33.33 12.01
CA GLY A 300 25.97 -34.19 11.81
C GLY A 300 26.61 -34.63 13.15
N ASP A 301 26.91 -33.66 14.00
CA ASP A 301 27.52 -33.92 15.32
C ASP A 301 26.57 -34.65 16.28
N SER A 302 25.26 -34.57 16.09
CA SER A 302 24.25 -35.25 16.90
C SER A 302 24.17 -36.78 16.65
N TYR A 303 24.80 -37.30 15.60
CA TYR A 303 24.79 -38.73 15.25
C TYR A 303 26.12 -39.44 15.51
N ALA A 304 27.15 -38.74 15.93
CA ALA A 304 28.41 -39.32 16.31
C ALA A 304 28.47 -39.57 17.85
N ASP A 305 29.11 -40.65 18.26
CA ASP A 305 29.51 -40.89 19.65
C ASP A 305 30.79 -40.09 19.97
N PRO A 306 30.75 -39.18 20.97
CA PRO A 306 31.87 -38.25 21.22
C PRO A 306 33.16 -38.94 21.68
N LEU A 307 33.10 -40.15 22.29
CA LEU A 307 34.26 -40.90 22.75
C LEU A 307 34.94 -41.67 21.61
N THR A 308 34.12 -42.41 20.84
CA THR A 308 34.69 -43.38 19.88
C THR A 308 34.71 -42.88 18.44
N GLY A 309 33.98 -41.78 18.14
CA GLY A 309 33.80 -41.29 16.77
C GLY A 309 32.91 -42.18 15.88
N CYS A 310 32.42 -43.32 16.38
CA CYS A 310 31.44 -44.13 15.70
C CYS A 310 30.08 -43.44 15.65
N TYR A 311 29.16 -43.92 14.82
CA TYR A 311 27.77 -43.49 14.93
C TYR A 311 27.18 -43.86 16.29
N ASN A 312 26.23 -43.07 16.78
CA ASN A 312 25.51 -43.39 18.02
C ASN A 312 24.18 -44.12 17.75
N ARG A 313 23.48 -44.52 18.81
CA ARG A 313 22.19 -45.20 18.73
C ARG A 313 21.13 -44.42 17.94
N ARG A 314 21.13 -43.10 18.00
CA ARG A 314 20.19 -42.25 17.22
C ARG A 314 20.39 -42.39 15.71
N TYR A 315 21.63 -42.62 15.28
CA TYR A 315 21.91 -42.88 13.86
C TYR A 315 21.31 -44.24 13.42
N LEU A 316 21.31 -45.26 14.26
CA LEU A 316 20.67 -46.55 13.97
C LEU A 316 19.16 -46.38 13.76
N GLU A 317 18.49 -45.62 14.64
CA GLU A 317 17.05 -45.34 14.52
C GLU A 317 16.74 -44.63 13.19
N LEU A 318 17.53 -43.62 12.80
CA LEU A 318 17.39 -42.94 11.51
C LEU A 318 17.62 -43.92 10.34
N TYR A 319 18.58 -44.85 10.48
CA TYR A 319 18.93 -45.79 9.43
C TYR A 319 17.88 -46.84 9.22
N THR A 320 17.19 -47.30 10.28
CA THR A 320 16.11 -48.31 10.23
C THR A 320 14.83 -47.75 9.58
N THR A 321 14.63 -46.40 9.58
CA THR A 321 13.46 -45.76 8.93
C THR A 321 13.72 -45.43 7.46
N ASN A 322 14.92 -45.69 6.94
CA ASN A 322 15.31 -45.28 5.59
C ASN A 322 14.81 -46.30 4.53
N SER A 323 13.78 -45.92 3.78
CA SER A 323 13.17 -46.74 2.72
C SER A 323 14.13 -47.18 1.60
N ARG A 324 15.28 -46.51 1.44
CA ARG A 324 16.29 -46.88 0.41
C ARG A 324 17.02 -48.19 0.67
N LEU A 325 16.84 -48.75 1.85
CA LEU A 325 17.46 -50.02 2.26
C LEU A 325 16.50 -51.22 2.20
N SER A 326 15.21 -50.98 1.98
CA SER A 326 14.17 -52.01 2.01
C SER A 326 14.50 -53.23 1.15
N ASP A 327 15.09 -52.99 -0.03
CA ASP A 327 15.36 -54.03 -1.05
C ASP A 327 16.79 -54.60 -0.98
N LYS A 328 17.61 -54.10 -0.03
CA LYS A 328 19.00 -54.57 0.11
C LYS A 328 19.15 -55.58 1.23
N ARG A 329 20.05 -56.53 1.05
CA ARG A 329 20.46 -57.43 2.13
C ARG A 329 21.37 -56.65 3.10
N VAL A 330 21.09 -56.76 4.39
CA VAL A 330 21.86 -56.16 5.47
C VAL A 330 22.23 -57.18 6.50
N GLY A 331 23.51 -57.32 6.77
CA GLY A 331 24.03 -58.06 7.91
C GLY A 331 24.09 -57.14 9.14
N VAL A 332 23.55 -57.63 10.23
CA VAL A 332 23.62 -56.93 11.53
C VAL A 332 24.53 -57.75 12.44
N LEU A 333 25.64 -57.16 12.85
CA LEU A 333 26.57 -57.73 13.80
C LEU A 333 26.50 -56.94 15.10
N VAL A 334 26.15 -57.58 16.20
CA VAL A 334 26.19 -57.00 17.55
C VAL A 334 27.45 -57.51 18.27
N LEU A 335 28.12 -56.62 18.95
CA LEU A 335 29.37 -56.88 19.68
C LEU A 335 29.25 -56.30 21.09
N ASP A 336 29.73 -57.01 22.08
CA ASP A 336 29.76 -56.61 23.48
C ASP A 336 31.17 -56.95 24.04
N CYS A 337 31.77 -55.96 24.77
CA CYS A 337 33.12 -56.12 25.29
C CYS A 337 33.12 -57.05 26.49
N ASN A 338 33.90 -58.12 26.38
CA ASN A 338 34.13 -59.04 27.52
C ASN A 338 35.06 -58.39 28.52
N ASN A 339 34.82 -58.61 29.82
CA ASN A 339 35.64 -58.10 30.95
C ASN A 339 35.69 -56.56 31.03
N PHE A 340 34.85 -55.81 30.30
CA PHE A 340 34.88 -54.34 30.32
C PHE A 340 34.70 -53.78 31.74
N LYS A 341 33.77 -54.34 32.52
CA LYS A 341 33.59 -53.94 33.90
C LYS A 341 34.85 -54.19 34.74
N THR A 342 35.50 -55.32 34.55
CA THR A 342 36.78 -55.65 35.24
C THR A 342 37.87 -54.65 34.89
N ILE A 343 37.96 -54.22 33.61
CA ILE A 343 38.89 -53.18 33.17
C ILE A 343 38.58 -51.89 33.89
N ASN A 344 37.32 -51.47 33.96
CA ASN A 344 36.95 -50.24 34.68
C ASN A 344 37.24 -50.34 36.19
N ASP A 345 36.86 -51.47 36.82
CA ASP A 345 36.98 -51.61 38.26
C ASP A 345 38.47 -51.73 38.74
N GLN A 346 39.33 -52.33 37.93
CA GLN A 346 40.73 -52.56 38.26
C GLN A 346 41.70 -51.48 37.72
N LEU A 347 41.44 -50.94 36.53
CA LEU A 347 42.32 -50.02 35.82
C LEU A 347 41.77 -48.60 35.70
N GLY A 348 40.55 -48.37 36.21
CA GLY A 348 39.86 -47.07 36.17
C GLY A 348 39.13 -46.80 34.86
N HIS A 349 38.20 -45.83 34.91
CA HIS A 349 37.33 -45.50 33.78
C HIS A 349 38.12 -44.96 32.56
N ASP A 350 39.24 -44.29 32.75
CA ASP A 350 40.10 -43.81 31.65
C ASP A 350 40.67 -45.00 30.83
N SER A 351 40.95 -46.14 31.47
CA SER A 351 41.41 -47.37 30.80
C SER A 351 40.25 -48.02 30.04
N GLY A 352 39.06 -48.01 30.63
CA GLY A 352 37.85 -48.44 29.91
C GLY A 352 37.53 -47.60 28.68
N ASP A 353 37.63 -46.29 28.80
CA ASP A 353 37.47 -45.38 27.66
C ASP A 353 38.51 -45.66 26.57
N ARG A 354 39.78 -45.89 26.92
CA ARG A 354 40.83 -46.28 25.97
C ARG A 354 40.52 -47.65 25.29
N ALA A 355 39.99 -48.60 26.02
CA ALA A 355 39.58 -49.89 25.47
C ALA A 355 38.45 -49.76 24.44
N LEU A 356 37.45 -48.93 24.74
CA LEU A 356 36.34 -48.62 23.79
C LEU A 356 36.84 -47.93 22.51
N VAL A 357 37.73 -46.94 22.66
CA VAL A 357 38.38 -46.27 21.53
C VAL A 357 39.24 -47.24 20.71
N PHE A 358 39.96 -48.12 21.36
CA PHE A 358 40.80 -49.14 20.71
C PHE A 358 39.93 -50.15 19.92
N LEU A 359 38.81 -50.64 20.49
CA LEU A 359 37.84 -51.45 19.79
C LEU A 359 37.28 -50.72 18.57
N ALA A 360 36.78 -49.47 18.74
CA ALA A 360 36.26 -48.66 17.63
C ALA A 360 37.24 -48.51 16.48
N GLN A 361 38.54 -48.21 16.80
CA GLN A 361 39.59 -48.10 15.79
C GLN A 361 39.86 -49.42 15.10
N THR A 362 39.79 -50.56 15.83
CA THR A 362 39.93 -51.86 15.28
C THR A 362 38.77 -52.19 14.31
N LEU A 363 37.54 -51.90 14.67
CA LEU A 363 36.38 -52.03 13.80
C LEU A 363 36.48 -51.20 12.53
N VAL A 364 36.92 -49.92 12.64
CA VAL A 364 37.15 -49.05 11.47
C VAL A 364 38.15 -49.64 10.48
N LYS A 365 39.19 -50.34 10.95
CA LYS A 365 40.19 -50.95 10.10
C LYS A 365 39.70 -52.28 9.44
N VAL A 366 38.80 -52.94 10.08
CA VAL A 366 38.26 -54.26 9.61
C VAL A 366 37.12 -54.12 8.64
N PHE A 367 36.19 -53.19 8.89
CA PHE A 367 35.00 -52.94 8.08
C PHE A 367 35.20 -51.85 7.04
N ARG A 368 34.31 -51.87 6.00
CA ARG A 368 34.44 -50.93 4.84
C ARG A 368 33.92 -49.54 5.21
N LYS A 369 34.84 -48.58 5.36
CA LYS A 369 34.59 -47.22 5.85
C LYS A 369 33.42 -46.52 5.19
N ASN A 370 33.21 -46.68 3.88
CA ASN A 370 32.19 -45.93 3.12
C ASN A 370 30.90 -46.75 2.95
N LYS A 371 30.91 -48.05 3.21
CA LYS A 371 29.77 -48.91 2.96
C LYS A 371 29.13 -49.39 4.28
N ASP A 372 29.91 -49.89 5.20
CA ASP A 372 29.43 -50.43 6.48
C ASP A 372 29.29 -49.30 7.51
N LYS A 373 28.34 -49.44 8.45
CA LYS A 373 28.06 -48.45 9.47
C LYS A 373 28.41 -48.99 10.85
N LEU A 374 29.35 -48.38 11.50
CA LEU A 374 29.79 -48.72 12.85
C LEU A 374 29.05 -47.82 13.83
N ILE A 375 28.37 -48.41 14.78
CA ILE A 375 27.47 -47.78 15.70
C ILE A 375 27.80 -48.23 17.11
N ARG A 376 27.96 -47.32 18.04
CA ARG A 376 27.98 -47.61 19.48
C ARG A 376 26.56 -47.52 20.02
N LEU A 377 26.00 -48.59 20.52
CA LEU A 377 24.63 -48.63 21.04
C LEU A 377 24.54 -48.01 22.43
N GLY A 378 25.57 -48.12 23.24
CA GLY A 378 25.73 -47.59 24.58
C GLY A 378 26.68 -48.39 25.41
N GLY A 379 27.30 -47.82 26.44
CA GLY A 379 28.27 -48.53 27.27
C GLY A 379 29.39 -49.19 26.46
N ASP A 380 29.44 -50.51 26.52
CA ASP A 380 30.39 -51.41 25.87
C ASP A 380 29.84 -52.18 24.68
N GLU A 381 28.61 -51.81 24.21
CA GLU A 381 27.92 -52.44 23.10
C GLU A 381 28.12 -51.72 21.78
N PHE A 382 28.48 -52.44 20.74
CA PHE A 382 28.63 -51.93 19.37
C PHE A 382 27.76 -52.74 18.39
N CYS A 383 27.35 -52.07 17.33
CA CYS A 383 26.63 -52.67 16.21
C CYS A 383 27.29 -52.30 14.90
N VAL A 384 27.46 -53.25 14.01
CA VAL A 384 27.91 -53.01 12.65
C VAL A 384 26.84 -53.40 11.66
N LEU A 385 26.35 -52.44 10.89
CA LEU A 385 25.48 -52.70 9.74
C LEU A 385 26.34 -52.92 8.51
N ILE A 386 26.33 -54.16 8.02
CA ILE A 386 27.11 -54.63 6.86
C ILE A 386 26.20 -54.61 5.64
N LEU A 387 26.45 -53.72 4.70
CA LEU A 387 25.64 -53.64 3.49
C LEU A 387 26.11 -54.65 2.46
N GLU A 388 25.14 -55.39 1.89
CA GLU A 388 25.40 -56.48 0.93
C GLU A 388 26.44 -57.47 1.46
N PRO A 389 26.09 -58.26 2.47
CA PRO A 389 27.02 -59.10 3.23
C PRO A 389 27.41 -60.40 2.51
N ASP A 390 27.20 -60.44 1.19
CA ASP A 390 27.51 -61.64 0.41
C ASP A 390 29.01 -61.96 0.48
N ASN A 391 29.34 -63.20 0.75
CA ASN A 391 30.69 -63.73 0.90
C ASN A 391 31.47 -63.25 2.14
N ILE A 392 30.83 -62.79 3.20
CA ILE A 392 31.51 -62.45 4.46
C ILE A 392 31.51 -63.70 5.37
N GLU A 393 32.68 -64.24 5.67
CA GLU A 393 32.89 -65.23 6.70
C GLU A 393 33.07 -64.53 8.06
N ILE A 394 31.95 -64.33 8.76
CA ILE A 394 31.92 -63.48 9.96
C ILE A 394 32.79 -64.05 11.07
N GLU A 395 32.94 -65.35 11.21
CA GLU A 395 33.79 -66.05 12.21
C GLU A 395 35.27 -65.61 11.99
N LYS A 396 35.73 -65.54 10.73
CA LYS A 396 37.09 -65.10 10.43
C LYS A 396 37.31 -63.61 10.71
N VAL A 397 36.26 -62.81 10.48
CA VAL A 397 36.28 -61.38 10.81
C VAL A 397 36.42 -61.16 12.31
N ILE A 398 35.62 -61.89 13.10
CA ILE A 398 35.68 -61.83 14.57
C ILE A 398 36.99 -62.36 15.14
N ALA A 399 37.53 -63.45 14.59
CA ALA A 399 38.83 -63.93 15.00
C ALA A 399 39.90 -62.84 14.84
N ARG A 400 39.93 -62.15 13.69
CA ARG A 400 40.86 -61.05 13.44
C ARG A 400 40.65 -59.86 14.40
N ILE A 401 39.39 -59.54 14.77
CA ILE A 401 39.07 -58.50 15.74
C ILE A 401 39.66 -58.91 17.11
N ASN A 402 39.33 -60.12 17.59
CA ASN A 402 39.80 -60.59 18.87
C ASN A 402 41.34 -60.72 18.94
N ASP A 403 41.99 -61.18 17.84
CA ASP A 403 43.48 -61.19 17.78
C ASP A 403 44.05 -59.79 17.92
N LYS A 404 43.39 -58.79 17.29
CA LYS A 404 43.85 -57.38 17.42
C LYS A 404 43.57 -56.81 18.80
N LEU A 405 42.48 -57.20 19.46
CA LEU A 405 42.14 -56.76 20.81
C LEU A 405 43.12 -57.27 21.88
N ARG A 406 43.77 -58.41 21.65
CA ARG A 406 44.86 -58.93 22.50
C ARG A 406 46.10 -58.02 22.55
N GLU A 407 46.24 -57.10 21.57
CA GLU A 407 47.29 -56.10 21.56
C GLU A 407 46.99 -54.88 22.47
N PHE A 408 45.80 -54.87 23.08
CA PHE A 408 45.46 -53.83 24.04
C PHE A 408 46.38 -53.98 25.27
N ASP A 409 47.05 -52.89 25.64
CA ASP A 409 48.03 -52.87 26.74
C ASP A 409 47.30 -52.96 28.10
N SER A 410 47.04 -54.20 28.53
CA SER A 410 46.33 -54.54 29.74
C SER A 410 46.65 -55.99 30.17
N ASP A 411 46.82 -56.23 31.47
CA ASP A 411 46.91 -57.57 32.01
C ASP A 411 45.58 -58.34 31.96
N ILE A 412 44.48 -57.66 31.61
CA ILE A 412 43.15 -58.22 31.50
C ILE A 412 42.88 -58.55 30.03
N ILE A 413 42.50 -59.82 29.77
CA ILE A 413 42.15 -60.24 28.39
C ILE A 413 40.93 -59.46 27.88
N PHE A 414 41.20 -58.58 26.89
CA PHE A 414 40.15 -57.82 26.22
C PHE A 414 39.72 -58.57 24.95
N SER A 415 38.44 -58.89 24.84
CA SER A 415 37.80 -59.59 23.71
C SER A 415 36.34 -59.18 23.54
N VAL A 416 35.70 -59.63 22.49
CA VAL A 416 34.28 -59.36 22.25
C VAL A 416 33.49 -60.66 22.12
N SER A 417 32.31 -60.70 22.71
CA SER A 417 31.26 -61.64 22.37
C SER A 417 30.40 -61.06 21.24
N TRP A 418 29.82 -61.89 20.40
CA TRP A 418 29.18 -61.47 19.18
C TRP A 418 27.99 -62.25 18.77
N GLY A 419 27.09 -61.63 18.00
CA GLY A 419 26.00 -62.29 17.30
C GLY A 419 25.76 -61.67 15.94
N TYR A 420 25.41 -62.47 14.97
CA TYR A 420 25.24 -62.04 13.58
C TYR A 420 23.99 -62.56 12.95
N HIS A 421 23.25 -61.71 12.25
CA HIS A 421 22.07 -62.06 11.48
C HIS A 421 21.99 -61.29 10.17
N VAL A 422 21.48 -61.93 9.10
CA VAL A 422 21.30 -61.28 7.78
C VAL A 422 19.81 -61.23 7.47
N SER A 423 19.33 -60.05 7.09
CA SER A 423 17.93 -59.85 6.69
C SER A 423 17.79 -58.91 5.51
N ALA A 424 16.56 -58.77 4.98
CA ALA A 424 16.23 -57.64 4.13
C ALA A 424 16.31 -56.32 4.91
N GLY A 425 16.71 -55.22 4.28
CA GLY A 425 16.89 -53.94 4.94
C GLY A 425 15.62 -53.35 5.59
N ALA A 426 14.45 -53.79 5.14
CA ALA A 426 13.18 -53.45 5.79
C ALA A 426 13.04 -54.02 7.21
N ASN A 427 13.77 -55.11 7.54
CA ASN A 427 13.66 -55.85 8.80
C ASN A 427 14.88 -55.68 9.71
N ILE A 428 15.61 -54.56 9.63
CA ILE A 428 16.83 -54.34 10.43
C ILE A 428 16.58 -54.45 11.93
N ILE A 429 15.43 -54.00 12.43
CA ILE A 429 15.08 -54.09 13.86
C ILE A 429 14.96 -55.55 14.32
N GLU A 430 14.32 -56.38 13.51
CA GLU A 430 14.19 -57.83 13.80
C GLU A 430 15.54 -58.54 13.69
N ALA A 431 16.35 -58.18 12.71
CA ALA A 431 17.73 -58.63 12.55
C ALA A 431 18.61 -58.25 13.74
N LEU A 432 18.43 -57.04 14.29
CA LEU A 432 19.13 -56.58 15.49
C LEU A 432 18.77 -57.47 16.69
N ARG A 433 17.48 -57.73 16.92
CA ARG A 433 17.03 -58.63 17.99
C ARG A 433 17.58 -60.04 17.85
N SER A 434 17.59 -60.59 16.62
CA SER A 434 18.13 -61.91 16.34
C SER A 434 19.66 -61.97 16.54
N ALA A 435 20.37 -60.92 16.19
CA ALA A 435 21.80 -60.82 16.43
C ALA A 435 22.12 -60.67 17.93
N ASP A 436 21.32 -59.87 18.66
CA ASP A 436 21.47 -59.69 20.10
C ASP A 436 21.27 -60.99 20.88
N MET A 437 20.25 -61.78 20.52
CA MET A 437 20.04 -63.11 21.11
C MET A 437 21.28 -64.06 20.90
N LYS A 438 21.82 -64.06 19.69
CA LYS A 438 23.00 -64.88 19.38
C LYS A 438 24.25 -64.35 20.12
N GLN A 439 24.39 -63.05 20.29
CA GLN A 439 25.46 -62.49 21.09
C GLN A 439 25.39 -62.92 22.56
N TYR A 440 24.17 -62.90 23.11
CA TYR A 440 23.94 -63.34 24.46
C TYR A 440 24.30 -64.92 24.63
N GLU A 441 23.86 -65.73 23.71
CA GLU A 441 24.20 -67.19 23.69
C GLU A 441 25.72 -67.37 23.58
N ASN A 442 26.41 -66.64 22.73
CA ASN A 442 27.86 -66.63 22.57
C ASN A 442 28.58 -66.23 23.87
N LYS A 443 28.11 -65.16 24.54
CA LYS A 443 28.64 -64.70 25.81
C LYS A 443 28.52 -65.72 26.92
N GLU A 444 27.38 -66.38 27.01
CA GLU A 444 27.14 -67.48 27.99
C GLU A 444 27.99 -68.72 27.70
N SER A 445 28.23 -69.02 26.43
CA SER A 445 29.10 -70.15 26.06
C SER A 445 30.57 -69.90 26.43
N MET A 446 31.00 -68.69 26.23
CA MET A 446 32.37 -68.19 26.62
C MET A 446 32.58 -68.26 28.12
N LYS A 447 31.61 -67.85 28.94
CA LYS A 447 31.66 -67.98 30.41
C LYS A 447 31.77 -69.38 30.94
N LYS A 448 31.19 -70.36 30.25
CA LYS A 448 31.25 -71.77 30.63
C LYS A 448 32.56 -72.47 30.26
N GLN A 449 33.34 -71.82 29.35
CA GLN A 449 34.65 -72.33 28.91
C GLN A 449 35.82 -71.68 29.63
N ALA A 450 35.62 -70.55 30.30
CA ALA A 450 36.61 -69.82 31.14
C ALA A 450 36.52 -70.33 32.59
#